data_7a4d2edf8520f7f25602d4e019742f4c
#
_entry.id   7a4d2edf8520f7f25602d4e019742f4c
#
_cell.length_a   1.000
_cell.length_b   1.000
_cell.length_c   1.000
_cell.angle_alpha   90.00
_cell.angle_beta   90.00
_cell.angle_gamma   90.00
#
_symmetry.space_group_name_H-M   'P 1'
#
loop_
_entity.id
_entity.type
_entity.pdbx_description
1 polymer ?
#
loop_
_entity_poly.entity_id
_entity_poly.type
_entity_poly.pdbx_seq_one_letter_code
_entity_poly.pdbx_strand_id
1 'polypeptide(L)'
;LSNLAEGQGRVTTAPFRWGSVNPGLFSDPANHEFQILVPGATFTELSSVPMASRAPTSAENVETAGSADLTRYPSRQGFEDLIMLVNEAASESQPFAWTACVFDRYLWFSLKNPADFPSTLFWMSNGGRKSAPWNGTHLARLGLEEVCSHFADNVTSSRQDKLSSQNIPTTRAFSADETVSLRIVQAAAAVPDDFGAVASIAPRGEGGVTITGENGTTVEVSIDW
;
A
#
# COMPACT_ATOMS: atom_id res chain seq x y z
N LEU A 1 11.22 12.23 2.70
CA LEU A 1 11.72 10.91 2.28
C LEU A 1 12.76 10.99 1.15
N SER A 2 13.03 12.18 0.60
CA SER A 2 13.90 12.38 -0.58
C SER A 2 15.37 12.00 -0.39
N ASN A 3 15.81 11.65 0.81
CA ASN A 3 17.23 11.37 1.12
C ASN A 3 17.49 9.89 1.47
N LEU A 4 16.50 9.00 1.32
CA LEU A 4 16.70 7.58 1.56
C LEU A 4 17.49 6.95 0.41
N ALA A 5 18.50 6.16 0.75
CA ALA A 5 19.14 5.28 -0.20
C ALA A 5 18.16 4.21 -0.72
N GLU A 6 18.42 3.68 -1.91
CA GLU A 6 17.58 2.65 -2.51
C GLU A 6 17.43 1.45 -1.55
N GLY A 7 16.18 1.01 -1.33
CA GLY A 7 15.84 -0.13 -0.47
C GLY A 7 16.08 0.08 1.03
N GLN A 8 16.37 1.29 1.49
CA GLN A 8 16.64 1.57 2.90
C GLN A 8 15.38 1.50 3.77
N GLY A 9 14.22 1.99 3.27
CA GLY A 9 12.94 1.90 3.97
C GLY A 9 12.40 0.47 3.98
N ARG A 10 11.74 0.10 5.06
CA ARG A 10 11.05 -1.19 5.22
C ARG A 10 9.55 -0.93 5.25
N VAL A 11 8.82 -1.62 4.39
CA VAL A 11 7.36 -1.49 4.28
C VAL A 11 6.74 -2.84 4.62
N THR A 12 5.83 -2.86 5.56
CA THR A 12 5.10 -4.05 5.98
C THR A 12 3.63 -3.72 6.24
N THR A 13 2.80 -4.74 6.22
CA THR A 13 1.36 -4.63 6.46
C THR A 13 0.89 -5.72 7.42
N ALA A 14 -0.28 -5.54 7.99
CA ALA A 14 -1.05 -6.66 8.54
C ALA A 14 -1.21 -7.75 7.45
N PRO A 15 -1.50 -9.00 7.82
CA PRO A 15 -1.88 -10.03 6.87
C PRO A 15 -2.99 -9.52 5.92
N PHE A 16 -2.86 -9.85 4.65
CA PHE A 16 -3.83 -9.48 3.62
C PHE A 16 -4.25 -10.73 2.82
N ARG A 17 -5.46 -10.73 2.28
CA ARG A 17 -6.02 -11.88 1.55
C ARG A 17 -5.28 -12.13 0.24
N TRP A 18 -5.07 -11.08 -0.53
CA TRP A 18 -4.32 -11.04 -1.78
C TRP A 18 -4.04 -9.59 -2.18
N GLY A 19 -3.07 -9.41 -3.05
CA GLY A 19 -2.79 -8.15 -3.72
C GLY A 19 -2.93 -8.28 -5.24
N SER A 20 -3.15 -7.15 -5.90
CA SER A 20 -3.15 -7.07 -7.36
C SER A 20 -2.46 -5.81 -7.83
N VAL A 21 -1.74 -5.93 -8.95
CA VAL A 21 -1.27 -4.79 -9.72
C VAL A 21 -2.46 -4.20 -10.47
N ASN A 22 -2.51 -2.88 -10.65
CA ASN A 22 -3.56 -2.22 -11.43
C ASN A 22 -3.79 -2.97 -12.76
N PRO A 23 -5.04 -3.37 -13.10
CA PRO A 23 -5.29 -4.24 -14.27
C PRO A 23 -5.11 -3.54 -15.62
N GLY A 24 -5.15 -2.19 -15.65
CA GLY A 24 -4.80 -1.40 -16.80
C GLY A 24 -3.34 -0.92 -16.76
N LEU A 25 -2.95 -0.10 -17.73
CA LEU A 25 -1.74 0.69 -17.57
C LEU A 25 -2.07 1.84 -16.61
N PHE A 26 -1.42 1.85 -15.45
CA PHE A 26 -1.51 2.97 -14.52
C PHE A 26 -0.74 4.19 -15.04
N SER A 27 0.37 3.92 -15.70
CA SER A 27 1.23 4.92 -16.31
C SER A 27 0.97 4.97 -17.82
N ASP A 28 0.90 6.18 -18.40
CA ASP A 28 0.65 6.40 -19.83
C ASP A 28 1.97 6.52 -20.64
N PRO A 29 2.37 5.46 -21.39
CA PRO A 29 3.60 5.51 -22.19
C PRO A 29 3.58 6.58 -23.28
N ALA A 30 2.41 6.95 -23.80
CA ALA A 30 2.28 8.03 -24.79
C ALA A 30 2.62 9.39 -24.19
N ASN A 31 2.48 9.53 -22.86
CA ASN A 31 2.88 10.71 -22.11
C ASN A 31 4.24 10.54 -21.40
N HIS A 32 5.09 9.63 -21.87
CA HIS A 32 6.39 9.33 -21.26
C HIS A 32 6.31 8.92 -19.77
N GLU A 33 5.25 8.19 -19.40
CA GLU A 33 5.09 7.59 -18.09
C GLU A 33 5.29 6.08 -18.21
N PHE A 34 5.98 5.47 -17.25
CA PHE A 34 6.38 4.07 -17.32
C PHE A 34 6.15 3.34 -16.00
N GLN A 35 5.54 2.17 -16.09
CA GLN A 35 5.42 1.20 -15.01
C GLN A 35 6.28 -0.03 -15.31
N ILE A 36 6.51 -0.89 -14.32
CA ILE A 36 7.29 -2.12 -14.50
C ILE A 36 6.59 -3.35 -13.92
N LEU A 37 5.65 -3.20 -12.98
CA LEU A 37 4.86 -4.33 -12.50
C LEU A 37 3.89 -4.78 -13.59
N VAL A 38 3.63 -6.10 -13.64
CA VAL A 38 2.76 -6.72 -14.64
C VAL A 38 1.31 -6.34 -14.39
N PRO A 39 0.61 -5.63 -15.30
CA PRO A 39 -0.78 -5.25 -15.11
C PRO A 39 -1.69 -6.43 -14.83
N GLY A 40 -2.56 -6.31 -13.84
CA GLY A 40 -3.53 -7.35 -13.45
C GLY A 40 -2.94 -8.57 -12.75
N ALA A 41 -1.63 -8.65 -12.57
CA ALA A 41 -1.02 -9.76 -11.83
C ALA A 41 -1.49 -9.75 -10.37
N THR A 42 -1.76 -10.94 -9.83
CA THR A 42 -2.12 -11.15 -8.42
C THR A 42 -0.95 -11.74 -7.64
N PHE A 43 -0.90 -11.48 -6.34
CA PHE A 43 0.16 -11.95 -5.46
C PHE A 43 -0.38 -12.08 -4.02
N THR A 44 0.35 -12.84 -3.19
CA THR A 44 0.05 -13.04 -1.76
C THR A 44 1.15 -12.52 -0.84
N GLU A 45 2.27 -12.09 -1.41
CA GLU A 45 3.42 -11.58 -0.67
C GLU A 45 3.98 -10.32 -1.34
N LEU A 46 4.23 -9.27 -0.55
CA LEU A 46 4.85 -8.02 -1.04
C LEU A 46 6.30 -8.25 -1.50
N SER A 47 6.97 -9.28 -1.01
CA SER A 47 8.35 -9.62 -1.38
C SER A 47 8.48 -10.23 -2.78
N SER A 48 7.37 -10.60 -3.43
CA SER A 48 7.39 -11.30 -4.71
C SER A 48 6.23 -10.91 -5.62
N VAL A 49 6.23 -9.65 -6.07
CA VAL A 49 5.20 -9.13 -6.99
C VAL A 49 5.67 -9.25 -8.43
N PRO A 50 4.88 -9.83 -9.36
CA PRO A 50 5.29 -10.06 -10.75
C PRO A 50 5.76 -8.79 -11.45
N MET A 51 6.94 -8.84 -12.08
CA MET A 51 7.58 -7.74 -12.77
C MET A 51 7.76 -8.08 -14.26
N ALA A 52 7.52 -7.12 -15.13
CA ALA A 52 7.70 -7.27 -16.57
C ALA A 52 9.19 -7.22 -16.97
N SER A 53 9.55 -7.84 -18.10
CA SER A 53 10.90 -7.79 -18.67
C SER A 53 11.30 -6.39 -19.13
N ARG A 54 10.33 -5.56 -19.45
CA ARG A 54 10.47 -4.15 -19.84
C ARG A 54 9.17 -3.39 -19.52
N ALA A 55 9.24 -2.07 -19.48
CA ALA A 55 8.05 -1.24 -19.32
C ALA A 55 6.97 -1.61 -20.34
N PRO A 56 5.78 -2.08 -19.92
CA PRO A 56 4.72 -2.44 -20.86
C PRO A 56 4.14 -1.20 -21.51
N THR A 57 3.81 -1.33 -22.80
CA THR A 57 3.08 -0.31 -23.58
C THR A 57 1.61 -0.69 -23.82
N SER A 58 1.21 -1.88 -23.37
CA SER A 58 -0.15 -2.40 -23.36
C SER A 58 -0.31 -3.26 -22.10
N ALA A 59 -1.52 -3.34 -21.58
CA ALA A 59 -1.84 -4.22 -20.45
C ALA A 59 -1.96 -5.71 -20.88
N GLU A 60 -2.02 -5.97 -22.20
CA GLU A 60 -2.20 -7.31 -22.74
C GLU A 60 -0.86 -7.98 -23.08
N ASN A 61 -0.77 -9.29 -22.83
CA ASN A 61 0.37 -10.13 -23.23
C ASN A 61 1.72 -9.65 -22.69
N VAL A 62 1.74 -9.15 -21.45
CA VAL A 62 2.98 -8.67 -20.80
C VAL A 62 3.82 -9.87 -20.35
N GLU A 63 5.04 -9.95 -20.83
CA GLU A 63 6.00 -10.97 -20.43
C GLU A 63 6.53 -10.70 -19.01
N THR A 64 6.36 -11.69 -18.13
CA THR A 64 6.91 -11.64 -16.76
C THR A 64 8.37 -12.11 -16.78
N ALA A 65 9.27 -11.30 -16.20
CA ALA A 65 10.71 -11.59 -16.14
C ALA A 65 11.26 -11.64 -14.71
N GLY A 66 10.43 -12.01 -13.75
CA GLY A 66 10.83 -12.10 -12.33
C GLY A 66 9.82 -11.43 -11.41
N SER A 67 10.27 -11.05 -10.24
CA SER A 67 9.45 -10.39 -9.23
C SER A 67 10.16 -9.17 -8.62
N ALA A 68 9.35 -8.22 -8.14
CA ALA A 68 9.79 -7.06 -7.37
C ALA A 68 9.54 -7.30 -5.88
N ASP A 69 10.49 -6.95 -5.05
CA ASP A 69 10.33 -6.86 -3.60
C ASP A 69 9.78 -5.48 -3.24
N LEU A 70 8.49 -5.42 -2.86
CA LEU A 70 7.82 -4.19 -2.43
C LEU A 70 7.93 -3.93 -0.92
N THR A 71 8.62 -4.79 -0.18
CA THR A 71 8.92 -4.56 1.25
C THR A 71 10.05 -3.55 1.43
N ARG A 72 10.73 -3.16 0.35
CA ARG A 72 11.87 -2.24 0.35
C ARG A 72 11.60 -1.02 -0.52
N TYR A 73 11.85 0.16 0.05
CA TYR A 73 11.59 1.42 -0.65
C TYR A 73 12.62 2.51 -0.30
N PRO A 74 12.99 3.42 -1.24
CA PRO A 74 12.60 3.45 -2.65
C PRO A 74 13.23 2.32 -3.46
N SER A 75 12.57 1.93 -4.53
CA SER A 75 13.04 0.89 -5.47
C SER A 75 12.51 1.18 -6.87
N ARG A 76 13.04 0.48 -7.88
CA ARG A 76 12.58 0.57 -9.28
C ARG A 76 12.59 2.03 -9.79
N GLN A 77 13.75 2.68 -9.71
CA GLN A 77 13.92 4.04 -10.23
C GLN A 77 13.56 4.09 -11.72
N GLY A 78 12.83 5.11 -12.11
CA GLY A 78 12.36 5.34 -13.47
C GLY A 78 10.95 4.79 -13.75
N PHE A 79 10.26 4.27 -12.71
CA PHE A 79 8.92 3.69 -12.84
C PHE A 79 7.91 4.30 -11.88
N GLU A 80 6.64 4.10 -12.25
CA GLU A 80 5.45 4.53 -11.54
C GLU A 80 4.51 3.33 -11.49
N ASP A 81 4.25 2.76 -10.32
CA ASP A 81 3.44 1.56 -10.16
C ASP A 81 2.29 1.80 -9.16
N LEU A 82 1.18 1.10 -9.35
CA LEU A 82 0.04 1.09 -8.43
C LEU A 82 -0.39 -0.35 -8.15
N ILE A 83 -0.48 -0.68 -6.87
CA ILE A 83 -1.05 -1.96 -6.42
C ILE A 83 -2.19 -1.72 -5.43
N MET A 84 -3.04 -2.72 -5.28
CA MET A 84 -4.09 -2.78 -4.27
C MET A 84 -3.92 -4.06 -3.46
N LEU A 85 -3.94 -3.92 -2.14
CA LEU A 85 -4.00 -5.02 -1.18
C LEU A 85 -5.41 -5.12 -0.62
N VAL A 86 -5.96 -6.31 -0.56
CA VAL A 86 -7.25 -6.57 0.11
C VAL A 86 -6.96 -7.06 1.51
N ASN A 87 -7.39 -6.26 2.50
CA ASN A 87 -7.14 -6.54 3.91
C ASN A 87 -7.89 -7.79 4.38
N GLU A 88 -7.33 -8.49 5.37
CA GLU A 88 -8.08 -9.49 6.14
C GLU A 88 -9.16 -8.80 6.98
N ALA A 89 -10.23 -9.55 7.28
CA ALA A 89 -11.27 -9.07 8.18
C ALA A 89 -10.72 -8.90 9.61
N ALA A 90 -11.26 -7.94 10.33
CA ALA A 90 -10.94 -7.77 11.75
C ALA A 90 -11.32 -9.01 12.57
N SER A 91 -10.54 -9.30 13.60
CA SER A 91 -10.78 -10.34 14.60
C SER A 91 -10.60 -9.77 16.01
N GLU A 92 -10.95 -10.54 17.03
CA GLU A 92 -10.73 -10.11 18.42
C GLU A 92 -9.27 -9.84 18.74
N SER A 93 -8.35 -10.65 18.19
CA SER A 93 -6.90 -10.49 18.38
C SER A 93 -6.27 -9.43 17.47
N GLN A 94 -6.91 -9.09 16.36
CA GLN A 94 -6.45 -8.12 15.37
C GLN A 94 -7.65 -7.25 14.92
N PRO A 95 -8.07 -6.26 15.73
CA PRO A 95 -9.28 -5.48 15.46
C PRO A 95 -9.12 -4.44 14.34
N PHE A 96 -7.92 -4.25 13.83
CA PHE A 96 -7.58 -3.31 12.76
C PHE A 96 -6.61 -3.94 11.76
N ALA A 97 -6.68 -3.52 10.52
CA ALA A 97 -5.58 -3.70 9.58
C ALA A 97 -4.58 -2.56 9.76
N TRP A 98 -3.32 -2.79 9.39
CA TRP A 98 -2.27 -1.79 9.51
C TRP A 98 -1.30 -1.84 8.34
N THR A 99 -0.67 -0.69 8.09
CA THR A 99 0.47 -0.54 7.19
C THR A 99 1.55 0.22 7.94
N ALA A 100 2.80 -0.19 7.82
CA ALA A 100 3.92 0.44 8.52
C ALA A 100 5.12 0.63 7.60
N CYS A 101 5.83 1.73 7.81
CA CYS A 101 7.09 2.04 7.13
C CYS A 101 8.14 2.39 8.17
N VAL A 102 9.24 1.65 8.19
CA VAL A 102 10.40 1.94 9.04
C VAL A 102 11.47 2.60 8.18
N PHE A 103 11.96 3.72 8.64
CA PHE A 103 13.04 4.48 8.05
C PHE A 103 14.09 4.70 9.13
N ASP A 104 15.30 4.89 8.80
CA ASP A 104 16.44 5.18 9.65
C ASP A 104 16.18 4.98 11.17
N ARG A 105 15.56 5.94 11.85
CA ARG A 105 15.32 5.91 13.32
C ARG A 105 13.88 6.18 13.70
N TYR A 106 12.96 6.05 12.79
CA TYR A 106 11.53 6.20 13.06
C TYR A 106 10.69 5.25 12.21
N LEU A 107 9.55 4.91 12.73
CA LEU A 107 8.49 4.26 11.98
C LEU A 107 7.31 5.22 11.80
N TRP A 108 6.63 5.10 10.68
CA TRP A 108 5.29 5.60 10.45
C TRP A 108 4.35 4.41 10.32
N PHE A 109 3.13 4.53 10.81
CA PHE A 109 2.11 3.51 10.64
C PHE A 109 0.72 4.11 10.51
N SER A 110 -0.19 3.35 9.88
CA SER A 110 -1.62 3.59 9.86
C SER A 110 -2.37 2.40 10.43
N LEU A 111 -3.48 2.68 11.12
CA LEU A 111 -4.46 1.69 11.56
C LEU A 111 -5.81 2.06 10.97
N LYS A 112 -6.57 1.06 10.53
CA LYS A 112 -7.89 1.23 9.93
C LYS A 112 -8.80 0.06 10.26
N ASN A 113 -10.11 0.32 10.30
CA ASN A 113 -11.11 -0.73 10.31
C ASN A 113 -11.24 -1.32 8.89
N PRO A 114 -10.91 -2.60 8.65
CA PRO A 114 -11.01 -3.20 7.32
C PRO A 114 -12.46 -3.33 6.81
N ALA A 115 -13.48 -3.20 7.66
CA ALA A 115 -14.87 -3.13 7.23
C ALA A 115 -15.19 -1.79 6.54
N ASP A 116 -14.53 -0.69 6.95
CA ASP A 116 -14.69 0.63 6.36
C ASP A 116 -13.71 0.87 5.22
N PHE A 117 -12.50 0.35 5.36
CA PHE A 117 -11.40 0.45 4.39
C PHE A 117 -10.91 -0.95 4.01
N PRO A 118 -11.63 -1.66 3.12
CA PRO A 118 -11.33 -3.05 2.78
C PRO A 118 -10.02 -3.21 2.02
N SER A 119 -9.47 -2.14 1.46
CA SER A 119 -8.26 -2.19 0.67
C SER A 119 -7.28 -1.08 1.02
N THR A 120 -6.00 -1.33 0.73
CA THR A 120 -4.91 -0.34 0.80
C THR A 120 -4.25 -0.25 -0.56
N LEU A 121 -4.12 0.96 -1.10
CA LEU A 121 -3.34 1.19 -2.32
C LEU A 121 -1.91 1.56 -1.95
N PHE A 122 -0.97 1.05 -2.73
CA PHE A 122 0.41 1.51 -2.75
C PHE A 122 0.66 2.19 -4.09
N TRP A 123 0.79 3.49 -4.06
CA TRP A 123 1.27 4.27 -5.18
C TRP A 123 2.76 4.52 -5.05
N MET A 124 3.52 3.90 -5.94
CA MET A 124 4.98 3.95 -5.92
C MET A 124 5.46 4.85 -7.05
N SER A 125 5.87 6.07 -6.71
CA SER A 125 6.37 7.06 -7.65
C SER A 125 7.88 7.26 -7.48
N ASN A 126 8.64 6.81 -8.48
CA ASN A 126 10.11 6.90 -8.43
C ASN A 126 10.72 7.31 -9.78
N GLY A 127 10.24 8.44 -10.34
CA GLY A 127 10.77 9.00 -11.57
C GLY A 127 10.18 8.39 -12.85
N GLY A 128 9.06 7.67 -12.75
CA GLY A 128 8.36 7.08 -13.90
C GLY A 128 7.69 8.11 -14.80
N ARG A 129 7.33 9.30 -14.30
CA ARG A 129 6.73 10.40 -15.06
C ARG A 129 7.80 11.32 -15.60
N LYS A 130 8.14 11.16 -16.89
CA LYS A 130 9.25 11.90 -17.52
C LYS A 130 8.80 13.15 -18.27
N SER A 131 7.49 13.32 -18.55
CA SER A 131 6.95 14.54 -19.14
C SER A 131 6.76 15.65 -18.11
N ALA A 132 6.56 16.88 -18.61
CA ALA A 132 6.21 18.02 -17.76
C ALA A 132 4.84 17.79 -17.08
N PRO A 133 4.62 18.27 -15.86
CA PRO A 133 5.54 19.07 -15.03
C PRO A 133 6.56 18.23 -14.23
N TRP A 134 6.48 16.90 -14.27
CA TRP A 134 7.24 15.99 -13.41
C TRP A 134 8.71 15.88 -13.80
N ASN A 135 9.01 15.81 -15.11
CA ASN A 135 10.36 15.75 -15.70
C ASN A 135 11.27 14.67 -15.06
N GLY A 136 10.69 13.55 -14.59
CA GLY A 136 11.42 12.48 -13.91
C GLY A 136 11.93 12.84 -12.51
N THR A 137 11.55 13.98 -11.93
CA THR A 137 12.08 14.47 -10.64
C THR A 137 11.22 14.07 -9.43
N HIS A 138 10.05 13.45 -9.65
CA HIS A 138 9.21 12.94 -8.57
C HIS A 138 9.74 11.59 -8.10
N LEU A 139 10.71 11.63 -7.19
CA LEU A 139 11.50 10.48 -6.74
C LEU A 139 11.14 10.08 -5.32
N ALA A 140 11.27 8.79 -5.01
CA ALA A 140 11.13 8.22 -3.66
C ALA A 140 9.81 8.63 -2.97
N ARG A 141 8.69 8.55 -3.69
CA ARG A 141 7.35 8.79 -3.12
C ARG A 141 6.59 7.49 -3.05
N LEU A 142 6.08 7.20 -1.86
CA LEU A 142 5.17 6.08 -1.59
C LEU A 142 3.89 6.66 -1.01
N GLY A 143 2.79 6.60 -1.77
CA GLY A 143 1.43 6.84 -1.30
C GLY A 143 0.90 5.56 -0.67
N LEU A 144 0.38 5.67 0.54
CA LEU A 144 -0.31 4.60 1.24
C LEU A 144 -1.73 5.08 1.51
N GLU A 145 -2.68 4.52 0.79
CA GLU A 145 -4.03 5.04 0.71
C GLU A 145 -5.03 3.99 1.20
N GLU A 146 -5.74 4.30 2.27
CA GLU A 146 -6.77 3.43 2.82
C GLU A 146 -8.09 3.70 2.12
N VAL A 147 -8.65 2.71 1.44
CA VAL A 147 -9.74 2.92 0.49
C VAL A 147 -10.88 1.91 0.59
N CYS A 148 -12.09 2.39 0.20
CA CYS A 148 -13.21 1.58 -0.25
C CYS A 148 -13.45 1.93 -1.74
N SER A 149 -12.60 1.40 -2.63
CA SER A 149 -12.63 1.68 -4.07
C SER A 149 -12.04 0.52 -4.88
N HIS A 150 -12.21 0.55 -6.19
CA HIS A 150 -11.46 -0.30 -7.11
C HIS A 150 -10.29 0.50 -7.67
N PHE A 151 -9.10 0.30 -7.14
CA PHE A 151 -7.91 1.10 -7.46
C PHE A 151 -8.21 2.62 -7.42
N ALA A 152 -7.52 3.39 -8.24
CA ALA A 152 -7.74 4.83 -8.45
C ALA A 152 -8.60 5.14 -9.70
N ASP A 153 -9.41 4.18 -10.14
CA ASP A 153 -10.12 4.23 -11.44
C ASP A 153 -11.23 5.28 -11.52
N ASN A 154 -11.68 5.85 -10.46
CA ASN A 154 -12.81 6.78 -10.29
C ASN A 154 -14.08 6.16 -9.69
N VAL A 155 -15.03 7.03 -9.32
CA VAL A 155 -16.30 6.64 -8.71
C VAL A 155 -17.14 5.72 -9.60
N THR A 156 -17.16 5.97 -10.92
CA THR A 156 -17.93 5.16 -11.86
C THR A 156 -17.43 3.71 -11.90
N SER A 157 -16.12 3.52 -11.95
CA SER A 157 -15.51 2.18 -11.93
C SER A 157 -15.72 1.48 -10.57
N SER A 158 -15.61 2.20 -9.47
CA SER A 158 -15.86 1.65 -8.14
C SER A 158 -17.32 1.19 -7.98
N ARG A 159 -18.29 1.90 -8.57
CA ARG A 159 -19.71 1.52 -8.59
C ARG A 159 -20.05 0.28 -9.44
N GLN A 160 -19.14 -0.16 -10.31
CA GLN A 160 -19.32 -1.41 -11.07
C GLN A 160 -19.16 -2.66 -10.20
N ASP A 161 -18.74 -2.50 -8.95
CA ASP A 161 -18.67 -3.54 -7.92
C ASP A 161 -17.93 -4.80 -8.39
N LYS A 162 -16.80 -4.58 -9.05
CA LYS A 162 -15.98 -5.61 -9.71
C LYS A 162 -15.48 -6.70 -8.77
N LEU A 163 -15.47 -6.44 -7.46
CA LEU A 163 -14.98 -7.36 -6.42
C LEU A 163 -16.12 -7.97 -5.58
N SER A 164 -17.38 -7.74 -5.93
CA SER A 164 -18.56 -8.25 -5.21
C SER A 164 -18.60 -9.77 -5.11
N SER A 165 -18.17 -10.48 -6.16
CA SER A 165 -18.07 -11.95 -6.14
C SER A 165 -17.12 -12.50 -5.07
N GLN A 166 -16.23 -11.66 -4.56
CA GLN A 166 -15.28 -11.98 -3.51
C GLN A 166 -15.68 -11.36 -2.15
N ASN A 167 -16.87 -10.75 -2.07
CA ASN A 167 -17.37 -10.02 -0.90
C ASN A 167 -16.44 -8.86 -0.46
N ILE A 168 -15.88 -8.14 -1.42
CA ILE A 168 -15.03 -6.97 -1.17
C ILE A 168 -15.78 -5.74 -1.69
N PRO A 169 -16.27 -4.86 -0.80
CA PRO A 169 -16.95 -3.64 -1.23
C PRO A 169 -15.96 -2.65 -1.84
N THR A 170 -16.37 -2.04 -2.96
CA THR A 170 -15.63 -0.95 -3.61
C THR A 170 -16.40 0.37 -3.57
N THR A 171 -17.56 0.37 -2.92
CA THR A 171 -18.38 1.54 -2.65
C THR A 171 -19.12 1.35 -1.33
N ARG A 172 -19.51 2.47 -0.73
CA ARG A 172 -20.44 2.49 0.42
C ARG A 172 -21.61 3.41 0.11
N ALA A 173 -22.82 2.93 0.33
CA ALA A 173 -24.02 3.75 0.24
C ALA A 173 -24.32 4.40 1.61
N PHE A 174 -24.73 5.65 1.58
CA PHE A 174 -25.17 6.40 2.75
C PHE A 174 -26.60 6.88 2.51
N SER A 175 -27.45 6.82 3.52
CA SER A 175 -28.74 7.50 3.48
C SER A 175 -28.60 8.99 3.81
N ALA A 176 -29.54 9.80 3.37
CA ALA A 176 -29.47 11.26 3.57
C ALA A 176 -29.42 11.70 5.05
N ASP A 177 -30.01 10.87 5.93
CA ASP A 177 -30.13 11.14 7.37
C ASP A 177 -29.12 10.35 8.22
N GLU A 178 -28.19 9.62 7.58
CA GLU A 178 -27.20 8.81 8.27
C GLU A 178 -25.96 9.65 8.64
N THR A 179 -25.56 9.57 9.91
CA THR A 179 -24.25 10.04 10.35
C THR A 179 -23.27 8.88 10.33
N VAL A 180 -22.22 8.97 9.52
CA VAL A 180 -21.20 7.94 9.41
C VAL A 180 -19.91 8.43 10.04
N SER A 181 -19.33 7.63 10.94
CA SER A 181 -18.01 7.89 11.52
C SER A 181 -17.03 6.87 10.96
N LEU A 182 -15.95 7.36 10.37
CA LEU A 182 -14.84 6.58 9.87
C LEU A 182 -13.60 6.90 10.70
N ARG A 183 -12.84 5.87 11.08
CA ARG A 183 -11.63 6.04 11.88
C ARG A 183 -10.40 5.55 11.13
N ILE A 184 -9.40 6.39 11.08
CA ILE A 184 -8.04 6.08 10.66
C ILE A 184 -7.11 6.70 11.68
N VAL A 185 -6.15 5.94 12.17
CA VAL A 185 -5.03 6.45 12.96
C VAL A 185 -3.81 6.50 12.06
N GLN A 186 -3.12 7.62 12.06
CA GLN A 186 -1.80 7.77 11.46
C GLN A 186 -0.87 8.35 12.52
N ALA A 187 0.24 7.67 12.75
CA ALA A 187 1.19 8.08 13.78
C ALA A 187 2.63 7.75 13.38
N ALA A 188 3.57 8.35 14.09
CA ALA A 188 4.98 8.04 13.97
C ALA A 188 5.59 7.87 15.37
N ALA A 189 6.59 7.00 15.47
CA ALA A 189 7.33 6.75 16.69
C ALA A 189 8.83 6.61 16.39
N ALA A 190 9.68 6.96 17.34
CA ALA A 190 11.10 6.67 17.28
C ALA A 190 11.34 5.18 17.49
N VAL A 191 12.30 4.63 16.75
CA VAL A 191 12.73 3.23 16.88
C VAL A 191 14.26 3.16 16.96
N PRO A 192 14.83 2.09 17.57
CA PRO A 192 16.27 1.83 17.52
C PRO A 192 16.77 1.58 16.08
N ASP A 193 18.06 1.78 15.86
CA ASP A 193 18.69 1.61 14.54
C ASP A 193 18.58 0.17 14.00
N ASP A 194 18.50 -0.81 14.90
CA ASP A 194 18.41 -2.24 14.60
C ASP A 194 16.97 -2.80 14.63
N PHE A 195 15.95 -1.94 14.66
CA PHE A 195 14.54 -2.35 14.78
C PHE A 195 14.07 -3.24 13.61
N GLY A 196 14.60 -3.03 12.43
CA GLY A 196 14.21 -3.76 11.23
C GLY A 196 12.83 -3.34 10.70
N ALA A 197 12.13 -4.25 10.05
CA ALA A 197 10.74 -4.03 9.65
C ALA A 197 9.78 -4.27 10.83
N VAL A 198 8.54 -3.80 10.72
CA VAL A 198 7.49 -4.10 11.70
C VAL A 198 7.02 -5.54 11.50
N ALA A 199 7.17 -6.38 12.51
CA ALA A 199 6.67 -7.75 12.51
C ALA A 199 5.19 -7.82 12.89
N SER A 200 4.74 -6.97 13.85
CA SER A 200 3.33 -6.92 14.26
C SER A 200 2.98 -5.58 14.91
N ILE A 201 1.69 -5.23 14.82
CA ILE A 201 1.07 -4.17 15.61
C ILE A 201 -0.13 -4.79 16.31
N ALA A 202 -0.11 -4.84 17.63
CA ALA A 202 -1.16 -5.45 18.45
C ALA A 202 -1.80 -4.41 19.39
N PRO A 203 -3.11 -4.52 19.69
CA PRO A 203 -3.77 -3.66 20.66
C PRO A 203 -3.15 -3.86 22.05
N ARG A 204 -3.02 -2.76 22.81
CA ARG A 204 -2.51 -2.73 24.18
C ARG A 204 -3.54 -2.07 25.10
N GLY A 205 -4.44 -2.87 25.67
CA GLY A 205 -5.52 -2.38 26.53
C GLY A 205 -6.37 -1.30 25.87
N GLU A 206 -6.93 -0.41 26.68
CA GLU A 206 -7.69 0.74 26.19
C GLU A 206 -6.71 1.91 25.89
N GLY A 207 -6.53 2.24 24.62
CA GLY A 207 -5.83 3.45 24.19
C GLY A 207 -4.34 3.25 23.86
N GLY A 208 -3.95 2.15 23.26
CA GLY A 208 -2.60 1.98 22.78
C GLY A 208 -2.36 0.80 21.86
N VAL A 209 -1.17 0.76 21.29
CA VAL A 209 -0.65 -0.38 20.54
C VAL A 209 0.77 -0.71 20.98
N THR A 210 1.11 -1.99 20.91
CA THR A 210 2.48 -2.47 20.96
C THR A 210 2.93 -2.82 19.56
N ILE A 211 4.01 -2.23 19.10
CA ILE A 211 4.62 -2.44 17.80
C ILE A 211 5.90 -3.24 18.01
N THR A 212 6.00 -4.39 17.36
CA THR A 212 7.16 -5.29 17.47
C THR A 212 7.95 -5.25 16.17
N GLY A 213 9.25 -5.02 16.27
CA GLY A 213 10.19 -5.11 15.16
C GLY A 213 10.64 -6.54 14.88
N GLU A 214 11.26 -6.77 13.72
CA GLU A 214 11.81 -8.08 13.34
C GLU A 214 12.88 -8.60 14.33
N ASN A 215 13.59 -7.69 15.00
CA ASN A 215 14.58 -8.04 16.02
C ASN A 215 13.95 -8.39 17.40
N GLY A 216 12.61 -8.36 17.52
CA GLY A 216 11.87 -8.60 18.75
C GLY A 216 11.76 -7.39 19.70
N THR A 217 12.39 -6.24 19.36
CA THR A 217 12.23 -4.99 20.12
C THR A 217 10.81 -4.47 19.99
N THR A 218 10.26 -3.95 21.08
CA THR A 218 8.90 -3.40 21.13
C THR A 218 8.91 -1.90 21.37
N VAL A 219 7.96 -1.20 20.75
CA VAL A 219 7.66 0.21 20.99
C VAL A 219 6.18 0.32 21.33
N GLU A 220 5.86 1.05 22.39
CA GLU A 220 4.48 1.31 22.81
C GLU A 220 4.06 2.70 22.35
N VAL A 221 2.89 2.80 21.71
CA VAL A 221 2.32 4.06 21.25
C VAL A 221 0.92 4.21 21.83
N SER A 222 0.66 5.34 22.49
CA SER A 222 -0.69 5.69 22.93
C SER A 222 -1.47 6.25 21.75
N ILE A 223 -2.66 5.71 21.54
CA ILE A 223 -3.58 6.11 20.46
C ILE A 223 -5.01 6.09 21.01
N ASP A 224 -5.89 6.86 20.41
CA ASP A 224 -7.34 6.78 20.61
C ASP A 224 -7.95 5.99 19.45
N TRP A 225 -8.28 4.71 19.73
CA TRP A 225 -8.82 3.77 18.72
C TRP A 225 -10.27 3.43 19.01
#